data_1553ed86beaf2279b82c4e011eb9efd6
#
_entry.id   1553ed86beaf2279b82c4e011eb9efd6
#
_cell.length_a   1.000
_cell.length_b   1.000
_cell.length_c   1.000
_cell.angle_alpha   90.00
_cell.angle_beta   90.00
_cell.angle_gamma   90.00
#
_symmetry.space_group_name_H-M   'P 1'
#
loop_
_entity.id
_entity.type
_entity.pdbx_description
1 polymer ?
#
loop_
_entity_poly.entity_id
_entity_poly.type
_entity_poly.pdbx_seq_one_letter_code
_entity_poly.pdbx_strand_id
1 'polypeptide(L)'
;MKIISSIDELRDQLRGQLRTAFVPTMGNLHEGHLSLMRLARRHGDPVVASIFVNRLQFGPNEDFDKYPRTFQEDVAKLEKEGVYVLFAPTEKDLYPEPQEYRVRPPDDLGNTLEGEFRPGFFEGVCTVVTKLFSCVQPRVAVFGKKDYQQLMIIRNMARQFALPTEIIGAETFRAEDGLALSSRNGYLSSAERAEAPLLYQQLNAVADSIRSGARDIDAVQAQAMAALAERGWKPDYISVRKRIDLQVPGAADLERGEPLVVLAAAKLGTTRLIDNLEI
;
A
#
# COMPACT_ATOMS: atom_id res chain seq x y z
N MET A 1 15.47 20.53 1.04
CA MET A 1 14.22 20.09 0.36
C MET A 1 13.29 21.29 0.17
N LYS A 2 12.58 21.43 -0.96
CA LYS A 2 11.55 22.46 -1.15
C LYS A 2 10.18 21.87 -0.81
N ILE A 3 9.38 22.60 -0.03
CA ILE A 3 7.99 22.22 0.30
C ILE A 3 7.07 23.03 -0.58
N ILE A 4 6.17 22.39 -1.32
CA ILE A 4 5.28 23.00 -2.29
C ILE A 4 3.85 22.50 -2.05
N SER A 5 2.87 23.39 -2.07
CA SER A 5 1.45 23.05 -1.94
C SER A 5 0.67 23.24 -3.24
N SER A 6 1.06 24.19 -4.09
CA SER A 6 0.33 24.47 -5.34
C SER A 6 0.83 23.60 -6.51
N ILE A 7 -0.09 23.24 -7.39
CA ILE A 7 0.20 22.41 -8.58
C ILE A 7 1.09 23.21 -9.57
N ASP A 8 0.82 24.49 -9.75
CA ASP A 8 1.57 25.31 -10.70
C ASP A 8 3.03 25.48 -10.26
N GLU A 9 3.27 25.78 -8.98
CA GLU A 9 4.63 25.86 -8.44
C GLU A 9 5.37 24.52 -8.54
N LEU A 10 4.67 23.39 -8.30
CA LEU A 10 5.24 22.05 -8.45
C LEU A 10 5.70 21.83 -9.90
N ARG A 11 4.85 22.11 -10.86
CA ARG A 11 5.16 21.97 -12.30
C ARG A 11 6.32 22.87 -12.72
N ASP A 12 6.34 24.11 -12.24
CA ASP A 12 7.45 25.03 -12.51
C ASP A 12 8.77 24.53 -11.91
N GLN A 13 8.73 24.01 -10.69
CA GLN A 13 9.91 23.45 -10.02
C GLN A 13 10.45 22.18 -10.72
N LEU A 14 9.57 21.38 -11.31
CA LEU A 14 9.93 20.14 -11.99
C LEU A 14 10.13 20.32 -13.50
N ARG A 15 9.97 21.52 -14.03
CA ARG A 15 10.12 21.80 -15.46
C ARG A 15 11.51 21.38 -15.96
N GLY A 16 11.52 20.54 -17.00
CA GLY A 16 12.75 20.00 -17.58
C GLY A 16 13.35 18.81 -16.85
N GLN A 17 12.75 18.35 -15.75
CA GLN A 17 13.18 17.14 -15.06
C GLN A 17 12.60 15.91 -15.76
N LEU A 18 13.42 15.14 -16.46
CA LEU A 18 13.00 14.01 -17.29
C LEU A 18 13.01 12.66 -16.57
N ARG A 19 13.62 12.57 -15.39
CA ARG A 19 13.85 11.33 -14.66
C ARG A 19 13.30 11.35 -13.24
N THR A 20 12.32 12.20 -12.98
CA THR A 20 11.69 12.33 -11.65
C THR A 20 11.21 10.98 -11.13
N ALA A 21 11.63 10.62 -9.92
CA ALA A 21 11.11 9.50 -9.15
C ALA A 21 10.14 10.00 -8.08
N PHE A 22 9.01 9.35 -7.91
CA PHE A 22 7.93 9.79 -7.03
C PHE A 22 7.55 8.74 -6.00
N VAL A 23 7.33 9.18 -4.77
CA VAL A 23 6.83 8.33 -3.68
C VAL A 23 5.62 9.02 -3.04
N PRO A 24 4.37 8.61 -3.39
CA PRO A 24 3.17 9.14 -2.75
C PRO A 24 3.01 8.55 -1.34
N THR A 25 2.71 9.41 -0.36
CA THR A 25 2.43 9.02 1.01
C THR A 25 1.27 9.81 1.61
N MET A 26 0.77 9.34 2.75
CA MET A 26 -0.20 10.09 3.56
C MET A 26 0.43 10.72 4.81
N GLY A 27 1.76 10.71 4.93
CA GLY A 27 2.47 11.16 6.12
C GLY A 27 2.58 10.10 7.22
N ASN A 28 2.95 10.52 8.42
CA ASN A 28 3.32 9.66 9.55
C ASN A 28 4.38 8.63 9.15
N LEU A 29 5.48 9.17 8.61
CA LEU A 29 6.52 8.39 7.96
C LEU A 29 7.30 7.54 8.96
N HIS A 30 7.52 6.30 8.59
CA HIS A 30 8.34 5.32 9.30
C HIS A 30 9.41 4.75 8.35
N GLU A 31 10.31 3.92 8.87
CA GLU A 31 11.45 3.37 8.12
C GLU A 31 11.02 2.69 6.81
N GLY A 32 9.85 2.04 6.80
CA GLY A 32 9.28 1.49 5.58
C GLY A 32 9.06 2.54 4.47
N HIS A 33 8.59 3.75 4.81
CA HIS A 33 8.46 4.83 3.83
C HIS A 33 9.85 5.38 3.41
N LEU A 34 10.78 5.50 4.34
CA LEU A 34 12.12 5.99 4.05
C LEU A 34 12.89 5.04 3.12
N SER A 35 12.66 3.73 3.26
CA SER A 35 13.21 2.74 2.32
C SER A 35 12.69 2.92 0.89
N LEU A 36 11.44 3.38 0.71
CA LEU A 36 10.89 3.73 -0.60
C LEU A 36 11.64 4.92 -1.23
N MET A 37 11.96 5.95 -0.42
CA MET A 37 12.74 7.12 -0.91
C MET A 37 14.13 6.70 -1.39
N ARG A 38 14.81 5.82 -0.62
CA ARG A 38 16.11 5.28 -1.00
C ARG A 38 16.04 4.44 -2.27
N LEU A 39 14.98 3.63 -2.42
CA LEU A 39 14.76 2.86 -3.65
C LEU A 39 14.46 3.80 -4.83
N ALA A 40 13.59 4.78 -4.66
CA ALA A 40 13.23 5.76 -5.68
C ALA A 40 14.47 6.45 -6.29
N ARG A 41 15.43 6.85 -5.42
CA ARG A 41 16.69 7.47 -5.86
C ARG A 41 17.54 6.59 -6.77
N ARG A 42 17.43 5.27 -6.66
CA ARG A 42 18.17 4.34 -7.55
C ARG A 42 17.57 4.29 -8.96
N HIS A 43 16.30 4.71 -9.10
CA HIS A 43 15.55 4.62 -10.36
C HIS A 43 15.32 5.97 -11.03
N GLY A 44 15.44 7.08 -10.30
CA GLY A 44 15.28 8.40 -10.88
C GLY A 44 15.78 9.53 -9.98
N ASP A 45 15.99 10.69 -10.59
CA ASP A 45 16.42 11.92 -9.94
C ASP A 45 15.78 13.10 -10.71
N PRO A 46 15.18 14.08 -10.02
CA PRO A 46 15.05 14.24 -8.57
C PRO A 46 14.01 13.30 -7.94
N VAL A 47 14.15 13.04 -6.62
CA VAL A 47 13.14 12.36 -5.84
C VAL A 47 12.12 13.36 -5.33
N VAL A 48 10.86 13.10 -5.62
CA VAL A 48 9.69 13.84 -5.13
C VAL A 48 8.90 12.93 -4.20
N ALA A 49 8.53 13.43 -3.04
CA ALA A 49 7.55 12.79 -2.16
C ALA A 49 6.27 13.61 -2.09
N SER A 50 5.14 12.98 -1.77
CA SER A 50 3.95 13.73 -1.35
C SER A 50 3.49 13.31 0.04
N ILE A 51 2.87 14.27 0.74
CA ILE A 51 2.10 14.01 1.96
C ILE A 51 0.70 14.56 1.72
N PHE A 52 -0.26 13.65 1.51
CA PHE A 52 -1.65 14.00 1.32
C PHE A 52 -2.58 12.92 1.86
N VAL A 53 -3.35 13.23 2.91
CA VAL A 53 -4.37 12.32 3.45
C VAL A 53 -5.64 12.45 2.60
N ASN A 54 -5.87 11.47 1.74
CA ASN A 54 -6.93 11.51 0.73
C ASN A 54 -8.28 11.06 1.31
N ARG A 55 -9.21 11.98 1.50
CA ARG A 55 -10.56 11.68 2.01
C ARG A 55 -11.31 10.64 1.16
N LEU A 56 -11.10 10.63 -0.16
CA LEU A 56 -11.83 9.76 -1.09
C LEU A 56 -11.60 8.26 -0.87
N GLN A 57 -10.52 7.89 -0.18
CA GLN A 57 -10.19 6.50 0.11
C GLN A 57 -10.55 6.05 1.54
N PHE A 58 -11.26 6.88 2.28
CA PHE A 58 -11.73 6.53 3.63
C PHE A 58 -13.24 6.35 3.63
N GLY A 59 -13.69 5.23 4.16
CA GLY A 59 -15.09 4.98 4.43
C GLY A 59 -15.61 5.83 5.61
N PRO A 60 -16.94 5.92 5.78
CA PRO A 60 -17.54 6.79 6.80
C PRO A 60 -17.16 6.42 8.24
N ASN A 61 -16.73 5.18 8.49
CA ASN A 61 -16.35 4.68 9.81
C ASN A 61 -14.84 4.41 9.94
N GLU A 62 -14.04 4.89 8.99
CA GLU A 62 -12.59 4.73 9.02
C GLU A 62 -11.89 5.89 9.74
N ASP A 63 -10.59 5.76 9.95
CA ASP A 63 -9.77 6.61 10.82
C ASP A 63 -9.32 7.94 10.18
N PHE A 64 -10.04 8.49 9.20
CA PHE A 64 -9.65 9.72 8.49
C PHE A 64 -9.32 10.89 9.43
N ASP A 65 -10.23 11.17 10.38
CA ASP A 65 -10.05 12.30 11.31
C ASP A 65 -8.98 12.01 12.37
N LYS A 66 -8.73 10.72 12.67
CA LYS A 66 -7.74 10.24 13.64
C LYS A 66 -6.41 9.87 12.99
N TYR A 67 -6.33 9.90 11.65
CA TYR A 67 -5.11 9.53 10.94
C TYR A 67 -3.95 10.43 11.41
N PRO A 68 -2.81 9.84 11.81
CA PRO A 68 -1.71 10.61 12.41
C PRO A 68 -1.16 11.66 11.45
N ARG A 69 -1.00 12.87 11.94
CA ARG A 69 -0.45 14.01 11.20
C ARG A 69 0.80 14.53 11.92
N THR A 70 1.96 14.09 11.45
CA THR A 70 3.29 14.36 12.05
C THR A 70 4.15 15.18 11.08
N PHE A 71 3.58 16.22 10.47
CA PHE A 71 4.15 16.91 9.32
C PHE A 71 5.59 17.39 9.53
N GLN A 72 5.89 18.03 10.68
CA GLN A 72 7.23 18.56 10.94
C GLN A 72 8.29 17.44 11.10
N GLU A 73 7.91 16.35 11.75
CA GLU A 73 8.77 15.17 11.89
C GLU A 73 9.00 14.49 10.52
N ASP A 74 7.94 14.42 9.71
CA ASP A 74 8.00 13.86 8.37
C ASP A 74 8.90 14.69 7.46
N VAL A 75 8.81 16.04 7.52
CA VAL A 75 9.69 16.96 6.81
C VAL A 75 11.15 16.69 7.17
N ALA A 76 11.47 16.62 8.46
CA ALA A 76 12.84 16.36 8.91
C ALA A 76 13.39 15.00 8.42
N LYS A 77 12.54 13.95 8.40
CA LYS A 77 12.90 12.63 7.87
C LYS A 77 13.18 12.69 6.36
N LEU A 78 12.32 13.35 5.58
CA LEU A 78 12.47 13.49 4.13
C LEU A 78 13.70 14.33 3.75
N GLU A 79 14.00 15.39 4.50
CA GLU A 79 15.21 16.17 4.31
C GLU A 79 16.48 15.34 4.51
N LYS A 80 16.50 14.52 5.57
CA LYS A 80 17.60 13.62 5.86
C LYS A 80 17.79 12.57 4.76
N GLU A 81 16.71 12.08 4.17
CA GLU A 81 16.76 11.18 3.01
C GLU A 81 17.11 11.92 1.70
N GLY A 82 17.28 13.26 1.72
CA GLY A 82 17.65 14.07 0.56
C GLY A 82 16.56 14.11 -0.51
N VAL A 83 15.30 14.07 -0.13
CA VAL A 83 14.18 14.33 -1.02
C VAL A 83 14.30 15.75 -1.56
N TYR A 84 14.12 15.93 -2.87
CA TYR A 84 14.28 17.23 -3.52
C TYR A 84 13.07 18.13 -3.32
N VAL A 85 11.86 17.58 -3.56
CA VAL A 85 10.58 18.27 -3.36
C VAL A 85 9.66 17.42 -2.51
N LEU A 86 9.03 18.06 -1.51
CA LEU A 86 7.84 17.56 -0.84
C LEU A 86 6.62 18.31 -1.39
N PHE A 87 5.75 17.58 -2.08
CA PHE A 87 4.44 18.09 -2.49
C PHE A 87 3.44 17.81 -1.37
N ALA A 88 3.01 18.86 -0.69
CA ALA A 88 2.10 18.79 0.45
C ALA A 88 0.86 19.70 0.22
N PRO A 89 -0.01 19.35 -0.74
CA PRO A 89 -1.21 20.12 -1.02
C PRO A 89 -2.23 19.99 0.11
N THR A 90 -3.01 21.03 0.32
CA THR A 90 -4.25 20.93 1.08
C THR A 90 -5.34 20.24 0.22
N GLU A 91 -6.46 19.88 0.85
CA GLU A 91 -7.61 19.32 0.11
C GLU A 91 -8.11 20.29 -0.96
N LYS A 92 -8.10 21.59 -0.69
CA LYS A 92 -8.48 22.63 -1.66
C LYS A 92 -7.48 22.82 -2.80
N ASP A 93 -6.20 22.60 -2.55
CA ASP A 93 -5.17 22.71 -3.60
C ASP A 93 -5.30 21.53 -4.58
N LEU A 94 -5.56 20.32 -4.06
CA LEU A 94 -5.67 19.13 -4.90
C LEU A 94 -7.09 18.94 -5.45
N TYR A 95 -8.13 19.30 -4.69
CA TYR A 95 -9.54 19.22 -5.05
C TYR A 95 -10.19 20.61 -4.87
N PRO A 96 -9.96 21.57 -5.79
CA PRO A 96 -10.51 22.94 -5.68
C PRO A 96 -12.04 22.98 -5.82
N GLU A 97 -12.61 21.94 -6.41
CA GLU A 97 -14.04 21.67 -6.56
C GLU A 97 -14.34 20.20 -6.20
N PRO A 98 -15.60 19.81 -5.96
CA PRO A 98 -15.95 18.41 -5.71
C PRO A 98 -15.42 17.49 -6.80
N GLN A 99 -14.69 16.45 -6.43
CA GLN A 99 -14.09 15.50 -7.37
C GLN A 99 -15.15 14.53 -7.88
N GLU A 100 -15.80 14.86 -8.97
CA GLU A 100 -16.87 14.05 -9.59
C GLU A 100 -16.31 12.98 -10.54
N TYR A 101 -15.27 13.32 -11.29
CA TYR A 101 -14.58 12.35 -12.13
C TYR A 101 -13.81 11.35 -11.28
N ARG A 102 -14.05 10.07 -11.49
CA ARG A 102 -13.45 8.96 -10.74
C ARG A 102 -12.71 8.00 -11.66
N VAL A 103 -11.63 7.43 -11.14
CA VAL A 103 -10.93 6.32 -11.77
C VAL A 103 -11.31 5.06 -11.03
N ARG A 104 -12.11 4.20 -11.66
CA ARG A 104 -12.61 2.96 -11.06
C ARG A 104 -11.81 1.77 -11.56
N PRO A 105 -11.25 0.92 -10.68
CA PRO A 105 -10.64 -0.34 -11.08
C PRO A 105 -11.73 -1.34 -11.50
N PRO A 106 -11.39 -2.41 -12.28
CA PRO A 106 -12.29 -3.50 -12.57
C PRO A 106 -12.84 -4.15 -11.29
N ASP A 107 -14.11 -4.56 -11.32
CA ASP A 107 -14.82 -5.08 -10.15
C ASP A 107 -14.21 -6.35 -9.56
N ASP A 108 -13.70 -7.25 -10.41
CA ASP A 108 -13.03 -8.49 -10.03
C ASP A 108 -11.71 -8.27 -9.28
N LEU A 109 -11.10 -7.10 -9.42
CA LEU A 109 -9.90 -6.72 -8.70
C LEU A 109 -10.18 -5.67 -7.61
N GLY A 110 -11.14 -4.78 -7.84
CA GLY A 110 -11.44 -3.66 -6.94
C GLY A 110 -12.41 -3.98 -5.80
N ASN A 111 -13.22 -5.05 -5.93
CA ASN A 111 -14.27 -5.42 -4.99
C ASN A 111 -14.02 -6.75 -4.25
N THR A 112 -12.80 -7.26 -4.30
CA THR A 112 -12.35 -8.46 -3.57
C THR A 112 -11.31 -8.09 -2.52
N LEU A 113 -11.03 -8.98 -1.57
CA LEU A 113 -10.02 -8.78 -0.53
C LEU A 113 -10.24 -7.44 0.21
N GLU A 114 -9.26 -6.51 0.17
CA GLU A 114 -9.42 -5.18 0.78
C GLU A 114 -10.65 -4.44 0.27
N GLY A 115 -10.97 -4.56 -1.02
CA GLY A 115 -12.11 -3.86 -1.61
C GLY A 115 -13.47 -4.39 -1.15
N GLU A 116 -13.57 -5.66 -0.77
CA GLU A 116 -14.77 -6.26 -0.17
C GLU A 116 -15.07 -5.65 1.21
N PHE A 117 -14.03 -5.48 2.02
CA PHE A 117 -14.14 -4.93 3.39
C PHE A 117 -14.13 -3.40 3.43
N ARG A 118 -13.71 -2.75 2.34
CA ARG A 118 -13.61 -1.30 2.21
C ARG A 118 -14.21 -0.82 0.88
N PRO A 119 -15.54 -0.87 0.72
CA PRO A 119 -16.20 -0.45 -0.52
C PRO A 119 -15.80 0.97 -0.94
N GLY A 120 -15.42 1.16 -2.22
CA GLY A 120 -14.97 2.45 -2.77
C GLY A 120 -13.51 2.82 -2.48
N PHE A 121 -12.80 2.08 -1.62
CA PHE A 121 -11.40 2.36 -1.27
C PHE A 121 -10.50 2.48 -2.51
N PHE A 122 -10.53 1.50 -3.39
CA PHE A 122 -9.66 1.50 -4.56
C PHE A 122 -10.05 2.51 -5.63
N GLU A 123 -11.32 2.91 -5.73
CA GLU A 123 -11.72 4.05 -6.56
C GLU A 123 -11.11 5.34 -6.04
N GLY A 124 -11.12 5.54 -4.72
CA GLY A 124 -10.45 6.67 -4.08
C GLY A 124 -8.94 6.68 -4.32
N VAL A 125 -8.28 5.51 -4.21
CA VAL A 125 -6.85 5.35 -4.46
C VAL A 125 -6.49 5.61 -5.93
N CYS A 126 -7.19 4.99 -6.87
CA CYS A 126 -6.95 5.19 -8.30
C CYS A 126 -7.12 6.66 -8.70
N THR A 127 -8.15 7.33 -8.16
CA THR A 127 -8.44 8.73 -8.45
C THR A 127 -7.31 9.63 -7.95
N VAL A 128 -6.88 9.50 -6.69
CA VAL A 128 -5.82 10.35 -6.14
C VAL A 128 -4.47 10.07 -6.79
N VAL A 129 -4.12 8.80 -7.03
CA VAL A 129 -2.84 8.45 -7.66
C VAL A 129 -2.76 8.97 -9.09
N THR A 130 -3.85 8.84 -9.87
CA THR A 130 -3.91 9.43 -11.22
C THR A 130 -3.73 10.95 -11.17
N LYS A 131 -4.38 11.62 -10.23
CA LYS A 131 -4.24 13.07 -10.05
C LYS A 131 -2.83 13.47 -9.65
N LEU A 132 -2.22 12.75 -8.69
CA LEU A 132 -0.82 13.00 -8.29
C LEU A 132 0.16 12.74 -9.45
N PHE A 133 -0.07 11.70 -10.26
CA PHE A 133 0.74 11.47 -11.46
C PHE A 133 0.59 12.59 -12.48
N SER A 134 -0.61 13.13 -12.66
CA SER A 134 -0.86 14.30 -13.53
C SER A 134 -0.20 15.57 -13.03
N CYS A 135 -0.02 15.73 -11.71
CA CYS A 135 0.67 16.87 -11.10
C CYS A 135 2.20 16.75 -11.22
N VAL A 136 2.76 15.59 -10.81
CA VAL A 136 4.20 15.35 -10.71
C VAL A 136 4.81 14.94 -12.05
N GLN A 137 4.07 14.22 -12.87
CA GLN A 137 4.50 13.62 -14.15
C GLN A 137 5.78 12.78 -13.99
N PRO A 138 5.81 11.82 -13.07
CA PRO A 138 7.04 11.09 -12.76
C PRO A 138 7.40 10.07 -13.85
N ARG A 139 8.70 9.85 -14.06
CA ARG A 139 9.19 8.73 -14.87
C ARG A 139 9.03 7.40 -14.15
N VAL A 140 9.19 7.41 -12.82
CA VAL A 140 9.10 6.24 -11.95
C VAL A 140 8.28 6.60 -10.72
N ALA A 141 7.43 5.69 -10.26
CA ALA A 141 6.75 5.80 -8.96
C ALA A 141 6.96 4.52 -8.14
N VAL A 142 7.27 4.69 -6.85
CA VAL A 142 7.59 3.56 -5.96
C VAL A 142 6.49 3.39 -4.91
N PHE A 143 6.00 2.16 -4.78
CA PHE A 143 4.98 1.75 -3.81
C PHE A 143 5.46 0.53 -3.03
N GLY A 144 5.04 0.39 -1.77
CA GLY A 144 5.36 -0.78 -0.97
C GLY A 144 4.51 -2.01 -1.36
N LYS A 145 5.11 -3.19 -1.40
CA LYS A 145 4.41 -4.48 -1.59
C LYS A 145 3.47 -4.81 -0.41
N LYS A 146 3.64 -4.17 0.75
CA LYS A 146 2.73 -4.36 1.88
C LYS A 146 1.28 -4.18 1.48
N ASP A 147 0.97 -3.18 0.67
CA ASP A 147 -0.35 -2.90 0.11
C ASP A 147 -0.44 -3.56 -1.30
N TYR A 148 -0.32 -4.89 -1.33
CA TYR A 148 -0.09 -5.70 -2.54
C TYR A 148 -1.16 -5.51 -3.61
N GLN A 149 -2.43 -5.59 -3.23
CA GLN A 149 -3.56 -5.39 -4.13
C GLN A 149 -3.56 -3.96 -4.69
N GLN A 150 -3.27 -2.96 -3.86
CA GLN A 150 -3.12 -1.57 -4.30
C GLN A 150 -2.00 -1.43 -5.34
N LEU A 151 -0.84 -2.03 -5.10
CA LEU A 151 0.28 -2.01 -6.04
C LEU A 151 -0.11 -2.61 -7.39
N MET A 152 -0.81 -3.75 -7.40
CA MET A 152 -1.30 -4.39 -8.62
C MET A 152 -2.30 -3.52 -9.36
N ILE A 153 -3.27 -2.93 -8.66
CA ILE A 153 -4.28 -2.03 -9.25
C ILE A 153 -3.58 -0.83 -9.91
N ILE A 154 -2.63 -0.21 -9.22
CA ILE A 154 -1.90 0.97 -9.75
C ILE A 154 -1.05 0.58 -10.97
N ARG A 155 -0.39 -0.57 -10.98
CA ARG A 155 0.35 -1.08 -12.15
C ARG A 155 -0.56 -1.29 -13.36
N ASN A 156 -1.71 -1.93 -13.14
CA ASN A 156 -2.69 -2.18 -14.18
C ASN A 156 -3.29 -0.87 -14.72
N MET A 157 -3.61 0.06 -13.83
CA MET A 157 -4.10 1.39 -14.19
C MET A 157 -3.08 2.15 -15.03
N ALA A 158 -1.83 2.23 -14.60
CA ALA A 158 -0.77 2.91 -15.34
C ALA A 158 -0.59 2.32 -16.74
N ARG A 159 -0.58 0.99 -16.86
CA ARG A 159 -0.47 0.28 -18.13
C ARG A 159 -1.66 0.54 -19.04
N GLN A 160 -2.90 0.42 -18.53
CA GLN A 160 -4.12 0.54 -19.34
C GLN A 160 -4.38 1.98 -19.78
N PHE A 161 -3.99 2.96 -18.99
CA PHE A 161 -4.05 4.39 -19.38
C PHE A 161 -2.82 4.85 -20.16
N ALA A 162 -1.91 3.94 -20.51
CA ALA A 162 -0.66 4.28 -21.20
C ALA A 162 0.12 5.42 -20.51
N LEU A 163 0.10 5.47 -19.17
CA LEU A 163 0.87 6.46 -18.43
C LEU A 163 2.36 6.18 -18.61
N PRO A 164 3.18 7.21 -18.83
CA PRO A 164 4.63 7.04 -19.05
C PRO A 164 5.39 6.74 -17.74
N THR A 165 4.69 6.38 -16.68
CA THR A 165 5.24 6.15 -15.34
C THR A 165 5.46 4.65 -15.11
N GLU A 166 6.69 4.25 -14.86
CA GLU A 166 7.05 2.91 -14.41
C GLU A 166 6.67 2.73 -12.93
N ILE A 167 5.96 1.66 -12.58
CA ILE A 167 5.54 1.38 -11.21
C ILE A 167 6.43 0.30 -10.58
N ILE A 168 7.23 0.69 -9.60
CA ILE A 168 8.14 -0.19 -8.88
C ILE A 168 7.54 -0.58 -7.54
N GLY A 169 7.53 -1.88 -7.25
CA GLY A 169 7.15 -2.43 -5.95
C GLY A 169 8.38 -2.63 -5.07
N ALA A 170 8.40 -2.03 -3.90
CA ALA A 170 9.42 -2.24 -2.88
C ALA A 170 9.01 -3.35 -1.91
N GLU A 171 9.97 -4.16 -1.47
CA GLU A 171 9.72 -5.19 -0.47
C GLU A 171 9.14 -4.62 0.82
N THR A 172 8.29 -5.40 1.49
CA THR A 172 7.70 -5.02 2.78
C THR A 172 8.79 -4.87 3.84
N PHE A 173 8.93 -3.67 4.38
CA PHE A 173 9.86 -3.43 5.48
C PHE A 173 9.26 -3.94 6.79
N ARG A 174 10.03 -4.75 7.52
CA ARG A 174 9.58 -5.41 8.75
C ARG A 174 10.44 -5.02 9.94
N ALA A 175 9.84 -5.04 11.13
CA ALA A 175 10.58 -5.05 12.39
C ALA A 175 11.33 -6.38 12.55
N GLU A 176 12.26 -6.45 13.50
CA GLU A 176 13.07 -7.64 13.76
C GLU A 176 12.24 -8.89 14.08
N ASP A 177 11.06 -8.72 14.67
CA ASP A 177 10.10 -9.78 15.00
C ASP A 177 9.18 -10.18 13.82
N GLY A 178 9.37 -9.58 12.64
CA GLY A 178 8.63 -9.88 11.43
C GLY A 178 7.40 -9.01 11.18
N LEU A 179 6.98 -8.17 12.14
CA LEU A 179 5.82 -7.28 11.95
C LEU A 179 6.07 -6.30 10.79
N ALA A 180 5.18 -6.27 9.80
CA ALA A 180 5.20 -5.28 8.74
C ALA A 180 5.01 -3.86 9.30
N LEU A 181 5.88 -2.92 8.94
CA LEU A 181 5.76 -1.55 9.42
C LEU A 181 4.54 -0.87 8.80
N SER A 182 3.79 -0.20 9.65
CA SER A 182 2.58 0.55 9.29
C SER A 182 2.38 1.74 10.23
N SER A 183 1.84 2.83 9.70
CA SER A 183 1.41 3.99 10.52
C SER A 183 0.40 3.58 11.60
N ARG A 184 -0.39 2.54 11.36
CA ARG A 184 -1.36 2.01 12.32
C ARG A 184 -0.74 1.18 13.44
N ASN A 185 0.54 0.79 13.35
CA ASN A 185 1.20 0.11 14.46
C ASN A 185 1.28 0.99 15.72
N GLY A 186 1.24 2.31 15.56
CA GLY A 186 1.17 3.27 16.69
C GLY A 186 -0.13 3.22 17.50
N TYR A 187 -1.18 2.57 16.99
CA TYR A 187 -2.44 2.38 17.72
C TYR A 187 -2.43 1.17 18.66
N LEU A 188 -1.46 0.26 18.49
CA LEU A 188 -1.36 -0.96 19.27
C LEU A 188 -0.88 -0.64 20.70
N SER A 189 -1.54 -1.20 21.69
CA SER A 189 -1.01 -1.28 23.06
C SER A 189 0.26 -2.14 23.07
N SER A 190 1.03 -2.09 24.16
CA SER A 190 2.25 -2.89 24.31
C SER A 190 1.97 -4.41 24.19
N ALA A 191 0.84 -4.88 24.74
CA ALA A 191 0.43 -6.27 24.62
C ALA A 191 0.06 -6.64 23.18
N GLU A 192 -0.73 -5.80 22.50
CA GLU A 192 -1.10 -6.01 21.10
C GLU A 192 0.13 -5.92 20.19
N ARG A 193 1.08 -5.00 20.46
CA ARG A 193 2.32 -4.91 19.70
C ARG A 193 3.17 -6.19 19.80
N ALA A 194 3.23 -6.80 20.99
CA ALA A 194 3.93 -8.08 21.18
C ALA A 194 3.24 -9.24 20.47
N GLU A 195 1.91 -9.21 20.35
CA GLU A 195 1.11 -10.22 19.64
C GLU A 195 1.08 -10.03 18.13
N ALA A 196 1.23 -8.79 17.62
CA ALA A 196 1.07 -8.44 16.23
C ALA A 196 1.90 -9.26 15.20
N PRO A 197 3.13 -9.75 15.53
CA PRO A 197 3.90 -10.61 14.64
C PRO A 197 3.22 -11.94 14.27
N LEU A 198 2.22 -12.38 15.04
CA LEU A 198 1.48 -13.62 14.76
C LEU A 198 0.85 -13.61 13.36
N LEU A 199 0.40 -12.46 12.86
CA LEU A 199 -0.15 -12.37 11.51
C LEU A 199 0.86 -12.86 10.46
N TYR A 200 2.10 -12.37 10.53
CA TYR A 200 3.17 -12.81 9.62
C TYR A 200 3.57 -14.27 9.82
N GLN A 201 3.55 -14.76 11.07
CA GLN A 201 3.80 -16.17 11.36
C GLN A 201 2.76 -17.07 10.69
N GLN A 202 1.47 -16.68 10.70
CA GLN A 202 0.42 -17.43 10.02
C GLN A 202 0.59 -17.39 8.49
N LEU A 203 1.03 -16.28 7.91
CA LEU A 203 1.35 -16.23 6.47
C LEU A 203 2.50 -17.18 6.12
N ASN A 204 3.54 -17.27 6.95
CA ASN A 204 4.63 -18.24 6.75
C ASN A 204 4.11 -19.69 6.87
N ALA A 205 3.27 -19.99 7.85
CA ALA A 205 2.69 -21.32 8.00
C ALA A 205 1.88 -21.73 6.76
N VAL A 206 1.09 -20.84 6.19
CA VAL A 206 0.37 -21.06 4.92
C VAL A 206 1.35 -21.29 3.77
N ALA A 207 2.36 -20.46 3.63
CA ALA A 207 3.36 -20.57 2.57
C ALA A 207 4.13 -21.90 2.66
N ASP A 208 4.54 -22.30 3.85
CA ASP A 208 5.28 -23.54 4.09
C ASP A 208 4.41 -24.78 3.83
N SER A 209 3.12 -24.73 4.19
CA SER A 209 2.18 -25.81 3.87
C SER A 209 2.06 -26.01 2.35
N ILE A 210 1.92 -24.91 1.58
CA ILE A 210 1.82 -24.95 0.12
C ILE A 210 3.13 -25.47 -0.50
N ARG A 211 4.28 -24.98 -0.06
CA ARG A 211 5.61 -25.43 -0.52
C ARG A 211 5.86 -26.90 -0.20
N SER A 212 5.31 -27.38 0.92
CA SER A 212 5.38 -28.80 1.32
C SER A 212 4.39 -29.70 0.57
N GLY A 213 3.60 -29.14 -0.35
CA GLY A 213 2.73 -29.92 -1.24
C GLY A 213 1.26 -29.94 -0.84
N ALA A 214 0.81 -29.13 0.11
CA ALA A 214 -0.62 -28.99 0.38
C ALA A 214 -1.37 -28.49 -0.87
N ARG A 215 -2.51 -29.12 -1.18
CA ARG A 215 -3.36 -28.79 -2.33
C ARG A 215 -4.74 -28.29 -1.93
N ASP A 216 -5.19 -28.62 -0.73
CA ASP A 216 -6.43 -28.08 -0.15
C ASP A 216 -6.13 -26.70 0.45
N ILE A 217 -6.18 -25.69 -0.43
CA ILE A 217 -5.88 -24.30 -0.07
C ILE A 217 -6.89 -23.77 0.94
N ASP A 218 -8.16 -24.16 0.81
CA ASP A 218 -9.22 -23.70 1.70
C ASP A 218 -9.01 -24.22 3.13
N ALA A 219 -8.62 -25.49 3.30
CA ALA A 219 -8.28 -26.02 4.60
C ALA A 219 -7.06 -25.32 5.24
N VAL A 220 -6.02 -25.03 4.45
CA VAL A 220 -4.83 -24.30 4.93
C VAL A 220 -5.19 -22.87 5.37
N GLN A 221 -5.99 -22.15 4.59
CA GLN A 221 -6.47 -20.80 4.93
C GLN A 221 -7.34 -20.81 6.19
N ALA A 222 -8.28 -21.77 6.28
CA ALA A 222 -9.16 -21.91 7.43
C ALA A 222 -8.39 -22.20 8.73
N GLN A 223 -7.38 -23.05 8.68
CA GLN A 223 -6.51 -23.35 9.81
C GLN A 223 -5.77 -22.10 10.32
N ALA A 224 -5.20 -21.33 9.42
CA ALA A 224 -4.49 -20.08 9.78
C ALA A 224 -5.45 -19.02 10.36
N MET A 225 -6.66 -18.91 9.82
CA MET A 225 -7.70 -18.02 10.38
C MET A 225 -8.13 -18.47 11.78
N ALA A 226 -8.32 -19.78 11.99
CA ALA A 226 -8.66 -20.34 13.31
C ALA A 226 -7.56 -20.06 14.33
N ALA A 227 -6.28 -20.23 13.98
CA ALA A 227 -5.15 -19.95 14.85
C ALA A 227 -5.08 -18.48 15.28
N LEU A 228 -5.43 -17.53 14.40
CA LEU A 228 -5.57 -16.12 14.76
C LEU A 228 -6.78 -15.90 15.72
N ALA A 229 -7.92 -16.51 15.41
CA ALA A 229 -9.14 -16.36 16.23
C ALA A 229 -8.97 -16.90 17.65
N GLU A 230 -8.30 -18.04 17.84
CA GLU A 230 -7.97 -18.63 19.15
C GLU A 230 -7.11 -17.69 20.01
N ARG A 231 -6.35 -16.78 19.39
CA ARG A 231 -5.52 -15.77 20.05
C ARG A 231 -6.24 -14.43 20.22
N GLY A 232 -7.56 -14.37 19.96
CA GLY A 232 -8.39 -13.20 20.14
C GLY A 232 -8.39 -12.20 18.99
N TRP A 233 -7.78 -12.56 17.85
CA TRP A 233 -7.90 -11.76 16.63
C TRP A 233 -9.26 -11.94 15.98
N LYS A 234 -9.63 -10.98 15.12
CA LYS A 234 -10.81 -11.05 14.25
C LYS A 234 -10.32 -11.00 12.79
N PRO A 235 -10.01 -12.15 12.19
CA PRO A 235 -9.56 -12.18 10.82
C PRO A 235 -10.70 -11.84 9.86
N ASP A 236 -10.44 -10.92 8.93
CA ASP A 236 -11.34 -10.65 7.81
C ASP A 236 -11.12 -11.69 6.71
N TYR A 237 -9.85 -11.94 6.37
CA TYR A 237 -9.45 -12.99 5.44
C TYR A 237 -7.97 -13.38 5.63
N ILE A 238 -7.66 -14.62 5.27
CA ILE A 238 -6.35 -15.10 4.82
C ILE A 238 -6.62 -15.77 3.48
N SER A 239 -6.02 -15.28 2.40
CA SER A 239 -6.36 -15.74 1.05
C SER A 239 -5.13 -15.91 0.18
N VAL A 240 -4.99 -17.11 -0.40
CA VAL A 240 -3.97 -17.45 -1.38
C VAL A 240 -4.47 -17.07 -2.77
N ARG A 241 -3.68 -16.32 -3.51
CA ARG A 241 -4.01 -15.79 -4.83
C ARG A 241 -2.86 -15.98 -5.80
N LYS A 242 -3.15 -15.98 -7.09
CA LYS A 242 -2.11 -15.91 -8.12
C LYS A 242 -1.49 -14.51 -8.15
N ARG A 243 -0.18 -14.44 -8.28
CA ARG A 243 0.53 -13.14 -8.30
C ARG A 243 0.22 -12.31 -9.53
N ILE A 244 -0.21 -12.95 -10.62
CA ILE A 244 -0.44 -12.25 -11.89
C ILE A 244 -1.74 -11.43 -11.91
N ASP A 245 -2.80 -11.92 -11.26
CA ASP A 245 -4.14 -11.33 -11.39
C ASP A 245 -4.96 -11.32 -10.08
N LEU A 246 -4.42 -11.85 -8.99
CA LEU A 246 -5.08 -12.04 -7.68
C LEU A 246 -6.35 -12.93 -7.75
N GLN A 247 -6.51 -13.72 -8.82
CA GLN A 247 -7.56 -14.72 -8.85
C GLN A 247 -7.21 -15.92 -7.95
N VAL A 248 -8.24 -16.67 -7.51
CA VAL A 248 -8.05 -17.89 -6.73
C VAL A 248 -7.36 -18.94 -7.61
N PRO A 249 -6.27 -19.58 -7.14
CA PRO A 249 -5.60 -20.60 -7.93
C PRO A 249 -6.48 -21.85 -8.05
N GLY A 250 -6.61 -22.39 -9.26
CA GLY A 250 -7.22 -23.70 -9.49
C GLY A 250 -6.19 -24.84 -9.37
N ALA A 251 -6.65 -26.08 -9.39
CA ALA A 251 -5.78 -27.26 -9.30
C ALA A 251 -4.66 -27.26 -10.38
N ALA A 252 -5.01 -26.88 -11.62
CA ALA A 252 -4.04 -26.78 -12.71
C ALA A 252 -2.99 -25.69 -12.51
N ASP A 253 -3.31 -24.61 -11.79
CA ASP A 253 -2.34 -23.56 -11.45
C ASP A 253 -1.32 -24.09 -10.43
N LEU A 254 -1.80 -24.82 -9.42
CA LEU A 254 -0.95 -25.46 -8.40
C LEU A 254 -0.04 -26.54 -8.99
N GLU A 255 -0.55 -27.31 -9.97
CA GLU A 255 0.25 -28.34 -10.66
C GLU A 255 1.36 -27.73 -11.52
N ARG A 256 1.12 -26.59 -12.13
CA ARG A 256 2.12 -25.85 -12.94
C ARG A 256 3.10 -25.06 -12.11
N GLY A 257 2.91 -24.96 -10.80
CA GLY A 257 3.72 -24.11 -9.94
C GLY A 257 3.56 -22.63 -10.23
N GLU A 258 2.32 -22.19 -10.52
CA GLU A 258 2.03 -20.77 -10.72
C GLU A 258 2.45 -19.96 -9.49
N PRO A 259 3.19 -18.83 -9.67
CA PRO A 259 3.58 -17.98 -8.55
C PRO A 259 2.38 -17.46 -7.76
N LEU A 260 2.40 -17.68 -6.45
CA LEU A 260 1.32 -17.34 -5.56
C LEU A 260 1.72 -16.24 -4.57
N VAL A 261 0.72 -15.65 -3.96
CA VAL A 261 0.84 -14.74 -2.82
C VAL A 261 -0.26 -15.05 -1.83
N VAL A 262 0.07 -15.12 -0.55
CA VAL A 262 -0.92 -15.15 0.51
C VAL A 262 -1.08 -13.73 1.06
N LEU A 263 -2.32 -13.26 1.14
CA LEU A 263 -2.68 -11.95 1.68
C LEU A 263 -3.59 -12.15 2.90
N ALA A 264 -3.44 -11.27 3.88
CA ALA A 264 -4.25 -11.31 5.08
C ALA A 264 -4.67 -9.92 5.54
N ALA A 265 -5.85 -9.87 6.14
CA ALA A 265 -6.31 -8.76 6.94
C ALA A 265 -6.99 -9.29 8.21
N ALA A 266 -6.62 -8.74 9.35
CA ALA A 266 -7.19 -9.12 10.63
C ALA A 266 -7.15 -7.96 11.62
N LYS A 267 -8.14 -7.90 12.52
CA LYS A 267 -8.18 -6.94 13.62
C LYS A 267 -7.60 -7.55 14.88
N LEU A 268 -6.66 -6.83 15.48
CA LEU A 268 -6.16 -7.07 16.83
C LEU A 268 -6.64 -5.92 17.72
N GLY A 269 -7.51 -6.23 18.68
CA GLY A 269 -8.26 -5.20 19.39
C GLY A 269 -9.10 -4.34 18.42
N THR A 270 -8.80 -3.05 18.37
CA THR A 270 -9.45 -2.10 17.46
C THR A 270 -8.64 -1.83 16.18
N THR A 271 -7.39 -2.28 16.13
CA THR A 271 -6.48 -1.99 15.03
C THR A 271 -6.56 -3.08 13.95
N ARG A 272 -6.88 -2.68 12.73
CA ARG A 272 -6.86 -3.57 11.56
C ARG A 272 -5.47 -3.57 10.93
N LEU A 273 -4.85 -4.73 10.86
CA LEU A 273 -3.55 -4.97 10.26
C LEU A 273 -3.71 -5.75 8.95
N ILE A 274 -2.87 -5.43 7.98
CA ILE A 274 -2.76 -6.17 6.72
C ILE A 274 -1.31 -6.59 6.52
N ASP A 275 -1.13 -7.74 5.88
CA ASP A 275 0.18 -8.24 5.49
C ASP A 275 0.06 -9.21 4.30
N ASN A 276 1.18 -9.57 3.69
CA ASN A 276 1.24 -10.55 2.63
C ASN A 276 2.61 -11.20 2.54
N LEU A 277 2.66 -12.35 1.83
CA LEU A 277 3.89 -13.07 1.55
C LEU A 277 3.81 -13.74 0.17
N GLU A 278 4.78 -13.48 -0.68
CA GLU A 278 4.93 -14.17 -1.98
C GLU A 278 5.42 -15.61 -1.77
N ILE A 279 4.82 -16.57 -2.49
CA ILE A 279 5.05 -18.01 -2.38
C ILE A 279 5.70 -18.52 -3.66
#